data_53b63cb91886b5db573cc11e5484bf9e
#
_entry.id   53b63cb91886b5db573cc11e5484bf9e
#
_cell.length_a   1.000
_cell.length_b   1.000
_cell.length_c   1.000
_cell.angle_alpha   90.00
_cell.angle_beta   90.00
_cell.angle_gamma   90.00
#
_symmetry.space_group_name_H-M   'P 1'
#
loop_
_entity.id
_entity.type
_entity.pdbx_description
1 polymer ?
#
loop_
_entity_poly.entity_id
_entity_poly.type
_entity_poly.pdbx_seq_one_letter_code
_entity_poly.pdbx_strand_id
1 'polypeptide(L)'
;MRLAEISGFNFTDYIGKGALLTATKEDGTLNTMTVSWGTQGVLWNREVCTVFVRPQRYTFEFCESENATLTLSFFGNERRDTLNFCGTKSGRDVNKIEMCNLKYTLKNGACIFEDAKITLVLKKLYADNLKEECFLDSNPLSNYKNGDFHRSYTCEIIDVITK
;
A
#
# COMPACT_ATOMS: atom_id res chain seq x y z
N MET A 1 5.71 7.48 -16.29
CA MET A 1 5.89 8.85 -15.71
C MET A 1 6.65 8.70 -14.40
N ARG A 2 7.54 9.65 -14.06
CA ARG A 2 8.23 9.66 -12.77
C ARG A 2 7.38 10.40 -11.73
N LEU A 3 7.45 9.98 -10.47
CA LEU A 3 6.68 10.60 -9.40
C LEU A 3 7.01 12.10 -9.22
N ALA A 4 8.29 12.45 -9.40
CA ALA A 4 8.77 13.85 -9.32
C ALA A 4 8.18 14.79 -10.40
N GLU A 5 7.57 14.23 -11.45
CA GLU A 5 6.96 15.00 -12.55
C GLU A 5 5.51 15.42 -12.22
N ILE A 6 4.94 14.90 -11.12
CA ILE A 6 3.56 15.23 -10.73
C ILE A 6 3.55 16.53 -9.94
N SER A 7 3.02 17.58 -10.57
CA SER A 7 2.89 18.87 -9.89
C SER A 7 1.99 18.79 -8.67
N GLY A 8 2.47 19.33 -7.55
CA GLY A 8 1.71 19.38 -6.29
C GLY A 8 1.56 18.06 -5.55
N PHE A 9 2.22 16.98 -5.99
CA PHE A 9 2.24 15.73 -5.23
C PHE A 9 3.21 15.84 -4.06
N ASN A 10 2.70 15.64 -2.85
CA ASN A 10 3.47 15.49 -1.62
C ASN A 10 3.13 14.13 -0.99
N PHE A 11 4.07 13.19 -1.04
CA PHE A 11 3.83 11.84 -0.54
C PHE A 11 3.38 11.83 0.92
N THR A 12 3.99 12.65 1.78
CA THR A 12 3.65 12.72 3.20
C THR A 12 2.19 13.12 3.42
N ASP A 13 1.72 14.13 2.69
CA ASP A 13 0.34 14.59 2.80
C ASP A 13 -0.66 13.56 2.27
N TYR A 14 -0.30 12.89 1.18
CA TYR A 14 -1.16 11.89 0.55
C TYR A 14 -1.24 10.62 1.39
N ILE A 15 -0.12 10.06 1.84
CA ILE A 15 -0.11 8.82 2.64
C ILE A 15 -0.75 9.03 4.01
N GLY A 16 -0.54 10.19 4.63
CA GLY A 16 -1.15 10.56 5.93
C GLY A 16 -2.67 10.61 5.89
N LYS A 17 -3.26 10.92 4.74
CA LYS A 17 -4.72 10.87 4.51
C LYS A 17 -5.24 9.46 4.25
N GLY A 18 -4.35 8.51 4.01
CA GLY A 18 -4.66 7.12 3.67
C GLY A 18 -4.62 6.84 2.18
N ALA A 19 -4.14 5.66 1.85
CA ALA A 19 -4.12 5.12 0.49
C ALA A 19 -4.57 3.66 0.50
N LEU A 20 -5.03 3.14 -0.63
CA LEU A 20 -5.27 1.71 -0.79
C LEU A 20 -3.97 1.03 -1.26
N LEU A 21 -3.42 0.17 -0.41
CA LEU A 21 -2.41 -0.80 -0.80
C LEU A 21 -3.13 -2.03 -1.32
N THR A 22 -2.92 -2.37 -2.58
CA THR A 22 -3.48 -3.56 -3.22
C THR A 22 -2.33 -4.48 -3.61
N ALA A 23 -2.46 -5.76 -3.29
CA ALA A 23 -1.56 -6.81 -3.76
C ALA A 23 -2.33 -7.76 -4.66
N THR A 24 -1.82 -7.97 -5.87
CA THR A 24 -2.39 -8.86 -6.89
C THR A 24 -1.44 -10.02 -7.12
N LYS A 25 -1.93 -11.25 -6.95
CA LYS A 25 -1.19 -12.47 -7.26
C LYS A 25 -1.12 -12.74 -8.76
N GLU A 26 -0.25 -13.65 -9.20
CA GLU A 26 -0.11 -14.04 -10.62
C GLU A 26 -1.41 -14.56 -11.25
N ASP A 27 -2.26 -15.21 -10.47
CA ASP A 27 -3.57 -15.73 -10.92
C ASP A 27 -4.65 -14.63 -11.07
N GLY A 28 -4.29 -13.36 -10.78
CA GLY A 28 -5.19 -12.21 -10.85
C GLY A 28 -6.03 -12.00 -9.58
N THR A 29 -5.95 -12.89 -8.59
CA THR A 29 -6.62 -12.66 -7.32
C THR A 29 -5.94 -11.51 -6.57
N LEU A 30 -6.73 -10.66 -5.93
CA LEU A 30 -6.22 -9.48 -5.25
C LEU A 30 -6.95 -9.20 -3.93
N ASN A 31 -6.27 -8.50 -3.05
CA ASN A 31 -6.88 -7.91 -1.88
C ASN A 31 -6.32 -6.53 -1.62
N THR A 32 -7.12 -5.68 -1.01
CA THR A 32 -6.77 -4.29 -0.71
C THR A 32 -6.96 -3.95 0.76
N MET A 33 -6.15 -3.04 1.27
CA MET A 33 -6.27 -2.47 2.61
C MET A 33 -5.85 -1.02 2.62
N THR A 34 -6.36 -0.26 3.56
CA THR A 34 -5.87 1.10 3.79
C THR A 34 -4.57 1.09 4.56
N VAL A 35 -3.63 1.87 4.09
CA VAL A 35 -2.36 2.20 4.76
C VAL A 35 -2.26 3.71 4.92
N SER A 36 -1.70 4.17 6.04
CA SER A 36 -1.46 5.59 6.32
C SER A 36 0.00 5.86 6.70
N TRP A 37 0.83 4.84 6.69
CA TRP A 37 2.26 4.91 6.98
C TRP A 37 3.05 4.39 5.78
N GLY A 38 4.07 5.13 5.42
CA GLY A 38 4.96 4.80 4.32
C GLY A 38 6.05 5.83 4.18
N THR A 39 7.07 5.50 3.41
CA THR A 39 8.16 6.39 3.05
C THR A 39 8.37 6.38 1.55
N GLN A 40 8.89 7.46 1.00
CA GLN A 40 9.23 7.58 -0.41
C GLN A 40 10.55 8.33 -0.54
N GLY A 41 11.37 7.90 -1.48
CA GLY A 41 12.65 8.56 -1.72
C GLY A 41 13.51 7.80 -2.74
N VAL A 42 14.82 7.90 -2.57
CA VAL A 42 15.81 7.22 -3.43
C VAL A 42 16.59 6.23 -2.60
N LEU A 43 16.63 4.99 -3.04
CA LEU A 43 17.48 3.92 -2.48
C LEU A 43 18.01 3.06 -3.63
N TRP A 44 19.30 2.68 -3.57
CA TRP A 44 19.98 1.92 -4.63
C TRP A 44 19.85 2.58 -6.02
N ASN A 45 19.92 3.91 -6.06
CA ASN A 45 19.76 4.73 -7.27
C ASN A 45 18.40 4.52 -8.00
N ARG A 46 17.34 4.14 -7.24
CA ARG A 46 15.98 3.92 -7.74
C ARG A 46 14.99 4.77 -6.96
N GLU A 47 13.93 5.20 -7.62
CA GLU A 47 12.78 5.75 -6.90
C GLU A 47 12.06 4.61 -6.17
N VAL A 48 11.97 4.69 -4.85
CA VAL A 48 11.39 3.66 -4.00
C VAL A 48 10.27 4.21 -3.15
N CYS A 49 9.35 3.32 -2.81
CA CYS A 49 8.33 3.51 -1.78
C CYS A 49 8.39 2.33 -0.82
N THR A 50 8.40 2.60 0.48
CA THR A 50 8.29 1.56 1.51
C THR A 50 6.91 1.63 2.14
N VAL A 51 6.20 0.50 2.14
CA VAL A 51 4.90 0.33 2.78
C VAL A 51 5.01 -0.67 3.93
N PHE A 52 4.11 -0.55 4.91
CA PHE A 52 4.14 -1.33 6.14
C PHE A 52 2.82 -2.07 6.31
N VAL A 53 2.89 -3.39 6.50
CA VAL A 53 1.72 -4.27 6.63
C VAL A 53 1.84 -5.12 7.89
N ARG A 54 0.82 -5.10 8.74
CA ARG A 54 0.77 -5.98 9.92
C ARG A 54 0.47 -7.42 9.51
N PRO A 55 1.09 -8.44 10.15
CA PRO A 55 0.91 -9.84 9.77
C PRO A 55 -0.53 -10.35 9.84
N GLN A 56 -1.35 -9.78 10.73
CA GLN A 56 -2.76 -10.19 10.86
C GLN A 56 -3.69 -9.66 9.75
N ARG A 57 -3.22 -8.69 8.93
CA ARG A 57 -4.02 -8.18 7.80
C ARG A 57 -4.07 -9.21 6.68
N TYR A 58 -5.25 -9.44 6.11
CA TYR A 58 -5.41 -10.41 5.02
C TYR A 58 -4.56 -10.08 3.79
N THR A 59 -4.38 -8.80 3.50
CA THR A 59 -3.50 -8.33 2.41
C THR A 59 -2.05 -8.79 2.59
N PHE A 60 -1.60 -9.07 3.83
CA PHE A 60 -0.28 -9.60 4.11
C PHE A 60 0.01 -10.90 3.33
N GLU A 61 -0.94 -11.83 3.30
CA GLU A 61 -0.81 -13.10 2.56
C GLU A 61 -0.62 -12.88 1.05
N PHE A 62 -1.23 -11.82 0.52
CA PHE A 62 -1.07 -11.44 -0.88
C PHE A 62 0.29 -10.77 -1.12
N CYS A 63 0.75 -9.91 -0.20
CA CYS A 63 2.07 -9.28 -0.29
C CYS A 63 3.21 -10.31 -0.24
N GLU A 64 3.06 -11.40 0.53
CA GLU A 64 4.06 -12.47 0.65
C GLU A 64 4.11 -13.39 -0.58
N SER A 65 3.10 -13.37 -1.45
CA SER A 65 3.16 -14.13 -2.70
C SER A 65 4.35 -13.65 -3.54
N GLU A 66 5.13 -14.60 -4.06
CA GLU A 66 6.46 -14.36 -4.67
C GLU A 66 6.40 -13.27 -5.76
N ASN A 67 5.52 -13.43 -6.72
CA ASN A 67 5.40 -12.55 -7.88
C ASN A 67 4.23 -11.55 -7.77
N ALA A 68 3.75 -11.28 -6.55
CA ALA A 68 2.66 -10.32 -6.38
C ALA A 68 3.09 -8.92 -6.83
N THR A 69 2.25 -8.30 -7.65
CA THR A 69 2.36 -6.88 -7.99
C THR A 69 1.62 -6.06 -6.94
N LEU A 70 2.30 -5.06 -6.39
CA LEU A 70 1.70 -4.14 -5.45
C LEU A 70 1.33 -2.83 -6.14
N THR A 71 0.23 -2.23 -5.72
CA THR A 71 -0.12 -0.86 -6.11
C THR A 71 -0.49 -0.05 -4.88
N LEU A 72 -0.12 1.23 -4.88
CA LEU A 72 -0.52 2.19 -3.87
C LEU A 72 -1.34 3.29 -4.54
N SER A 73 -2.64 3.30 -4.25
CA SER A 73 -3.60 4.17 -4.90
C SER A 73 -4.10 5.26 -3.97
N PHE A 74 -4.01 6.51 -4.42
CA PHE A 74 -4.44 7.70 -3.70
C PHE A 74 -5.73 8.25 -4.29
N PHE A 75 -6.66 8.62 -3.42
CA PHE A 75 -7.99 9.10 -3.78
C PHE A 75 -8.23 10.53 -3.27
N GLY A 76 -9.28 11.15 -3.75
CA GLY A 76 -9.79 12.38 -3.16
C GLY A 76 -10.66 12.14 -1.92
N ASN A 77 -11.17 13.23 -1.36
CA ASN A 77 -12.00 13.17 -0.15
C ASN A 77 -13.33 12.41 -0.37
N GLU A 78 -13.78 12.27 -1.60
CA GLU A 78 -14.97 11.51 -2.00
C GLU A 78 -14.89 10.02 -1.68
N ARG A 79 -13.68 9.48 -1.47
CA ARG A 79 -13.44 8.08 -1.10
C ARG A 79 -13.05 7.86 0.36
N ARG A 80 -13.30 8.85 1.23
CA ARG A 80 -12.98 8.74 2.67
C ARG A 80 -13.64 7.53 3.33
N ASP A 81 -14.91 7.26 3.04
CA ASP A 81 -15.63 6.12 3.60
C ASP A 81 -15.07 4.78 3.10
N THR A 82 -14.64 4.73 1.84
CA THR A 82 -13.95 3.58 1.26
C THR A 82 -12.63 3.29 2.00
N LEU A 83 -11.83 4.32 2.25
CA LEU A 83 -10.58 4.19 3.01
C LEU A 83 -10.84 3.71 4.44
N ASN A 84 -11.83 4.27 5.12
CA ASN A 84 -12.22 3.83 6.46
C ASN A 84 -12.67 2.37 6.47
N PHE A 85 -13.51 1.97 5.53
CA PHE A 85 -14.01 0.59 5.40
C PHE A 85 -12.85 -0.39 5.14
N CYS A 86 -12.01 -0.12 4.16
CA CYS A 86 -10.87 -0.97 3.79
C CYS A 86 -9.80 -1.01 4.89
N GLY A 87 -9.75 -0.01 5.76
CA GLY A 87 -8.85 0.06 6.92
C GLY A 87 -9.32 -0.80 8.09
N THR A 88 -10.63 -0.98 8.28
CA THR A 88 -11.24 -1.63 9.45
C THR A 88 -11.76 -3.04 9.20
N LYS A 89 -12.19 -3.36 7.97
CA LYS A 89 -12.73 -4.67 7.61
C LYS A 89 -11.65 -5.60 7.05
N SER A 90 -11.83 -6.91 7.28
CA SER A 90 -10.97 -7.93 6.69
C SER A 90 -11.52 -8.42 5.36
N GLY A 91 -10.64 -8.63 4.39
CA GLY A 91 -11.00 -9.29 3.12
C GLY A 91 -11.29 -10.78 3.27
N ARG A 92 -11.03 -11.38 4.45
CA ARG A 92 -11.48 -12.74 4.77
C ARG A 92 -12.99 -12.81 4.99
N ASP A 93 -13.58 -11.72 5.48
CA ASP A 93 -14.97 -11.68 5.89
C ASP A 93 -15.88 -11.03 4.85
N VAL A 94 -15.33 -10.10 4.06
CA VAL A 94 -16.09 -9.31 3.10
C VAL A 94 -15.29 -9.06 1.81
N ASN A 95 -15.99 -9.00 0.67
CA ASN A 95 -15.42 -8.53 -0.58
C ASN A 95 -15.39 -6.99 -0.58
N LYS A 96 -14.24 -6.41 -0.24
CA LYS A 96 -14.08 -4.95 -0.13
C LYS A 96 -14.30 -4.22 -1.46
N ILE A 97 -13.94 -4.86 -2.58
CA ILE A 97 -14.10 -4.29 -3.93
C ILE A 97 -15.58 -4.09 -4.22
N GLU A 98 -16.39 -5.11 -3.99
CA GLU A 98 -17.85 -5.04 -4.19
C GLU A 98 -18.53 -4.11 -3.19
N MET A 99 -18.20 -4.26 -1.90
CA MET A 99 -18.83 -3.46 -0.84
C MET A 99 -18.58 -1.95 -1.00
N CYS A 100 -17.43 -1.58 -1.54
CA CYS A 100 -17.07 -0.17 -1.78
C CYS A 100 -17.37 0.29 -3.21
N ASN A 101 -17.99 -0.58 -4.03
CA ASN A 101 -18.22 -0.30 -5.46
C ASN A 101 -16.97 0.24 -6.17
N LEU A 102 -15.85 -0.44 -5.95
CA LEU A 102 -14.56 -0.09 -6.57
C LEU A 102 -14.47 -0.74 -7.94
N LYS A 103 -14.37 0.08 -8.97
CA LYS A 103 -14.10 -0.36 -10.34
C LYS A 103 -12.61 -0.32 -10.59
N TYR A 104 -12.07 -1.35 -11.22
CA TYR A 104 -10.65 -1.45 -11.53
C TYR A 104 -10.38 -2.19 -12.83
N THR A 105 -9.20 -1.98 -13.37
CA THR A 105 -8.63 -2.78 -14.45
C THR A 105 -7.29 -3.37 -13.99
N LEU A 106 -6.95 -4.55 -14.51
CA LEU A 106 -5.62 -5.13 -14.33
C LEU A 106 -4.75 -4.81 -15.54
N LYS A 107 -3.61 -4.15 -15.30
CA LYS A 107 -2.61 -3.86 -16.32
C LYS A 107 -1.28 -4.48 -15.90
N ASN A 108 -0.85 -5.54 -16.57
CA ASN A 108 0.36 -6.29 -16.23
C ASN A 108 0.41 -6.71 -14.74
N GLY A 109 -0.71 -7.19 -14.21
CA GLY A 109 -0.85 -7.56 -12.80
C GLY A 109 -1.09 -6.39 -11.84
N ALA A 110 -0.94 -5.14 -12.26
CA ALA A 110 -1.22 -3.97 -11.44
C ALA A 110 -2.72 -3.67 -11.41
N CYS A 111 -3.29 -3.54 -10.22
CA CYS A 111 -4.68 -3.12 -10.01
C CYS A 111 -4.79 -1.61 -10.09
N ILE A 112 -5.50 -1.09 -11.09
CA ILE A 112 -5.71 0.34 -11.31
C ILE A 112 -7.18 0.66 -11.05
N PHE A 113 -7.46 1.34 -9.94
CA PHE A 113 -8.81 1.80 -9.63
C PHE A 113 -9.19 2.99 -10.49
N GLU A 114 -10.40 2.95 -11.06
CA GLU A 114 -10.89 4.01 -11.95
C GLU A 114 -10.98 5.38 -11.28
N ASP A 115 -11.26 5.40 -9.96
CA ASP A 115 -11.42 6.65 -9.20
C ASP A 115 -10.12 7.12 -8.51
N ALA A 116 -9.03 6.38 -8.62
CA ALA A 116 -7.76 6.81 -8.06
C ALA A 116 -7.22 8.02 -8.83
N LYS A 117 -6.77 9.04 -8.11
CA LYS A 117 -6.11 10.21 -8.68
C LYS A 117 -4.68 9.89 -9.11
N ILE A 118 -4.00 9.10 -8.29
CA ILE A 118 -2.62 8.67 -8.53
C ILE A 118 -2.52 7.21 -8.08
N THR A 119 -1.92 6.37 -8.91
CA THR A 119 -1.56 4.99 -8.56
C THR A 119 -0.08 4.78 -8.82
N LEU A 120 0.66 4.38 -7.78
CA LEU A 120 2.03 3.93 -7.90
C LEU A 120 2.01 2.42 -8.15
N VAL A 121 2.68 1.95 -9.20
CA VAL A 121 2.91 0.53 -9.45
C VAL A 121 4.25 0.16 -8.85
N LEU A 122 4.25 -0.85 -7.98
CA LEU A 122 5.35 -1.16 -7.08
C LEU A 122 5.89 -2.57 -7.34
N LYS A 123 7.21 -2.67 -7.52
CA LYS A 123 7.95 -3.94 -7.58
C LYS A 123 8.71 -4.14 -6.28
N LYS A 124 8.42 -5.22 -5.55
CA LYS A 124 9.14 -5.55 -4.32
C LYS A 124 10.64 -5.75 -4.59
N LEU A 125 11.49 -5.09 -3.82
CA LEU A 125 12.94 -5.23 -3.86
C LEU A 125 13.48 -5.88 -2.59
N TYR A 126 12.90 -5.51 -1.43
CA TYR A 126 13.36 -5.96 -0.12
C TYR A 126 12.19 -6.00 0.84
N ALA A 127 12.19 -6.96 1.75
CA ALA A 127 11.22 -7.02 2.84
C ALA A 127 11.90 -7.50 4.13
N ASP A 128 11.57 -6.84 5.26
CA ASP A 128 11.99 -7.24 6.60
C ASP A 128 10.93 -6.84 7.63
N ASN A 129 10.92 -7.50 8.77
CA ASN A 129 10.06 -7.12 9.87
C ASN A 129 10.69 -5.98 10.67
N LEU A 130 9.87 -5.06 11.19
CA LEU A 130 10.32 -4.20 12.28
C LEU A 130 10.56 -5.08 13.50
N LYS A 131 11.68 -4.85 14.21
CA LYS A 131 12.14 -5.67 15.33
C LYS A 131 12.21 -4.80 16.58
N GLU A 132 11.67 -5.29 17.69
CA GLU A 132 11.63 -4.55 18.95
C GLU A 132 13.01 -4.05 19.37
N GLU A 133 14.01 -4.92 19.28
CA GLU A 133 15.41 -4.63 19.65
C GLU A 133 16.09 -3.56 18.77
N CYS A 134 15.48 -3.22 17.63
CA CYS A 134 16.00 -2.20 16.71
C CYS A 134 15.44 -0.80 16.96
N PHE A 135 14.49 -0.64 17.89
CA PHE A 135 13.95 0.67 18.23
C PHE A 135 14.92 1.42 19.13
N LEU A 136 15.39 2.57 18.66
CA LEU A 136 16.26 3.47 19.41
C LEU A 136 15.49 4.47 20.29
N ASP A 137 14.21 4.67 19.98
CA ASP A 137 13.24 5.46 20.75
C ASP A 137 12.07 4.56 21.13
N SER A 138 11.69 4.59 22.39
CA SER A 138 10.58 3.76 22.91
C SER A 138 9.18 4.27 22.53
N ASN A 139 9.03 5.54 22.15
CA ASN A 139 7.74 6.12 21.83
C ASN A 139 6.98 5.36 20.74
N PRO A 140 7.60 4.98 19.59
CA PRO A 140 6.93 4.24 18.55
C PRO A 140 6.47 2.84 18.99
N LEU A 141 7.08 2.22 20.01
CA LEU A 141 6.69 0.91 20.55
C LEU A 141 5.26 0.88 21.08
N SER A 142 4.72 2.04 21.48
CA SER A 142 3.33 2.15 21.93
C SER A 142 2.31 1.69 20.86
N ASN A 143 2.71 1.68 19.59
CA ASN A 143 1.89 1.18 18.48
C ASN A 143 1.86 -0.36 18.39
N TYR A 144 2.71 -1.07 19.13
CA TYR A 144 2.94 -2.51 19.02
C TYR A 144 2.69 -3.27 20.33
N LYS A 145 1.67 -2.88 21.07
CA LYS A 145 1.34 -3.48 22.39
C LYS A 145 1.12 -4.98 22.36
N ASN A 146 0.74 -5.53 21.21
CA ASN A 146 0.47 -6.95 21.01
C ASN A 146 1.61 -7.68 20.29
N GLY A 147 2.78 -7.06 20.12
CA GLY A 147 3.90 -7.63 19.36
C GLY A 147 3.63 -7.81 17.85
N ASP A 148 2.62 -7.13 17.32
CA ASP A 148 2.19 -7.22 15.92
C ASP A 148 2.97 -6.27 15.01
N PHE A 149 4.31 -6.35 15.09
CA PHE A 149 5.21 -5.51 14.31
C PHE A 149 4.94 -5.61 12.82
N HIS A 150 4.99 -4.46 12.15
CA HIS A 150 4.83 -4.42 10.70
C HIS A 150 5.98 -5.12 9.98
N ARG A 151 5.64 -5.78 8.88
CA ARG A 151 6.59 -6.10 7.83
C ARG A 151 6.67 -4.93 6.87
N SER A 152 7.87 -4.47 6.59
CA SER A 152 8.17 -3.44 5.61
C SER A 152 8.44 -4.06 4.25
N TYR A 153 7.90 -3.46 3.20
CA TYR A 153 8.21 -3.80 1.81
C TYR A 153 8.79 -2.57 1.14
N THR A 154 10.08 -2.59 0.88
CA THR A 154 10.73 -1.56 0.06
C THR A 154 10.58 -1.94 -1.40
N CYS A 155 9.88 -1.12 -2.15
CA CYS A 155 9.50 -1.38 -3.52
C CYS A 155 10.06 -0.30 -4.45
N GLU A 156 10.53 -0.69 -5.63
CA GLU A 156 10.77 0.24 -6.74
C GLU A 156 9.42 0.75 -7.28
N ILE A 157 9.32 2.03 -7.51
CA ILE A 157 8.19 2.63 -8.24
C ILE A 157 8.49 2.45 -9.73
N ILE A 158 7.83 1.45 -10.36
CA ILE A 158 8.09 1.09 -11.76
C ILE A 158 7.17 1.82 -12.75
N ASP A 159 6.03 2.31 -12.29
CA ASP A 159 5.15 3.17 -13.07
C ASP A 159 4.30 4.06 -12.15
N VAL A 160 3.90 5.21 -12.67
CA VAL A 160 3.00 6.15 -12.02
C VAL A 160 1.88 6.49 -12.98
N ILE A 161 0.65 6.20 -12.56
CA ILE A 161 -0.56 6.42 -13.35
C ILE A 161 -1.36 7.55 -12.69
N THR A 162 -1.65 8.57 -13.45
CA THR A 162 -2.46 9.72 -13.02
C THR A 162 -3.74 9.80 -13.84
N LYS A 163 -4.75 10.38 -13.25
CA LYS A 163 -6.03 10.69 -13.89
C LYS A 163 -6.13 12.19 -14.22
#